data_e43fdc4baacb63d9c01499efc43c304f
#
_entry.id   e43fdc4baacb63d9c01499efc43c304f
#
_cell.length_a   1.000
_cell.length_b   1.000
_cell.length_c   1.000
_cell.angle_alpha   90.00
_cell.angle_beta   90.00
_cell.angle_gamma   90.00
#
_symmetry.space_group_name_H-M   'P 1'
#
loop_
_entity.id
_entity.type
_entity.pdbx_description
1 polymer ?
#
loop_
_entity_poly.entity_id
_entity_poly.type
_entity_poly.pdbx_seq_one_letter_code
_entity_poly.pdbx_strand_id
1 'polypeptide(L)'
;EILRCLVGSEMCIRDRIHSSMKSIGPVDGGADTVLDALMEFFRPGLLLLPTHTWRTINAANPVFDVCTSPCCVGILPELLRQRPGVVRSLHPTHSMAGYGQQAVSYLAGEELRNTPCTPGGCYDRLKDVGGKILLVGVTHARNTYIHSIEEVLNVSHRLADQPIKLQSVDTDGSAHTVYMRYHYNAQQPHISEDFVKLTQAYLDCGAAQNTRFGAASCILCDAAGLFRVTRHVLAPDPECIVTAPSIPPERWAGFHA
;
A
#
# COMPACT_ATOMS: atom_id res chain seq x y z
N GLU A 1 11.34 -22.55 -1.68
CA GLU A 1 10.18 -22.56 -2.59
C GLU A 1 9.36 -21.26 -2.52
N ILE A 2 9.16 -20.68 -1.31
CA ILE A 2 8.45 -19.41 -1.09
C ILE A 2 9.03 -18.26 -1.94
N LEU A 3 10.33 -18.22 -2.14
CA LEU A 3 11.04 -17.14 -2.84
C LEU A 3 11.05 -17.28 -4.37
N ARG A 4 10.70 -18.44 -4.93
CA ARG A 4 10.68 -18.64 -6.40
C ARG A 4 9.66 -17.78 -7.13
N CYS A 5 8.62 -17.35 -6.46
CA CYS A 5 7.59 -16.45 -7.03
C CYS A 5 8.09 -15.01 -7.22
N LEU A 6 9.15 -14.65 -6.49
CA LEU A 6 9.80 -13.33 -6.56
C LEU A 6 11.01 -13.35 -7.55
N VAL A 7 11.40 -14.54 -8.02
CA VAL A 7 12.50 -14.77 -8.97
C VAL A 7 12.01 -14.51 -10.39
N GLY A 8 11.83 -13.31 -10.75
CA GLY A 8 11.54 -12.83 -12.10
C GLY A 8 11.82 -11.34 -12.20
N SER A 9 12.16 -10.73 -11.07
CA SER A 9 12.58 -9.34 -11.00
C SER A 9 14.08 -9.26 -10.72
N GLU A 10 14.89 -9.46 -11.74
CA GLU A 10 16.35 -9.48 -11.59
C GLU A 10 17.00 -8.20 -11.04
N MET A 11 16.26 -7.18 -10.63
CA MET A 11 16.79 -5.98 -9.97
C MET A 11 15.80 -5.13 -9.18
N CYS A 12 14.56 -5.56 -8.96
CA CYS A 12 13.60 -4.76 -8.17
C CYS A 12 13.52 -5.29 -6.74
N ILE A 13 14.50 -4.95 -5.91
CA ILE A 13 14.52 -5.28 -4.47
C ILE A 13 13.73 -4.21 -3.70
N ARG A 14 12.54 -3.83 -4.19
CA ARG A 14 11.68 -2.79 -3.59
C ARG A 14 10.23 -3.19 -3.75
N ASP A 15 9.74 -4.00 -2.82
CA ASP A 15 8.39 -4.52 -2.91
C ASP A 15 7.54 -4.10 -1.72
N ARG A 16 6.28 -3.77 -2.01
CA ARG A 16 5.23 -3.57 -1.03
C ARG A 16 4.29 -4.77 -1.02
N ILE A 17 4.07 -5.37 0.15
CA ILE A 17 3.28 -6.58 0.29
C ILE A 17 1.99 -6.29 1.06
N HIS A 18 0.85 -6.65 0.46
CA HIS A 18 -0.44 -6.81 1.12
C HIS A 18 -0.75 -8.30 1.21
N SER A 19 -1.09 -8.81 2.39
CA SER A 19 -1.16 -10.25 2.58
C SER A 19 -2.32 -10.72 3.45
N SER A 20 -2.78 -11.94 3.14
CA SER A 20 -3.60 -12.77 3.99
C SER A 20 -2.79 -14.01 4.40
N MET A 21 -2.33 -14.08 5.64
CA MET A 21 -1.56 -15.23 6.13
C MET A 21 -2.31 -16.56 5.98
N LYS A 22 -3.63 -16.55 6.16
CA LYS A 22 -4.47 -17.75 5.98
C LYS A 22 -4.42 -18.31 4.56
N SER A 23 -4.27 -17.45 3.56
CA SER A 23 -4.24 -17.86 2.15
C SER A 23 -2.93 -18.54 1.76
N ILE A 24 -1.83 -18.28 2.48
CA ILE A 24 -0.52 -18.88 2.21
C ILE A 24 -0.52 -20.38 2.48
N GLY A 25 -1.43 -20.86 3.34
CA GLY A 25 -1.50 -22.24 3.79
C GLY A 25 -0.63 -22.51 5.02
N PRO A 26 -0.49 -23.77 5.42
CA PRO A 26 0.36 -24.15 6.54
C PRO A 26 1.83 -23.81 6.27
N VAL A 27 2.46 -23.14 7.22
CA VAL A 27 3.90 -22.80 7.20
C VAL A 27 4.47 -23.19 8.57
N ASP A 28 5.50 -24.02 8.59
CA ASP A 28 6.22 -24.35 9.82
C ASP A 28 6.84 -23.08 10.42
N GLY A 29 6.58 -22.82 11.70
CA GLY A 29 6.94 -21.56 12.34
C GLY A 29 6.05 -20.37 12.00
N GLY A 30 5.01 -20.56 11.16
CA GLY A 30 3.95 -19.60 10.92
C GLY A 30 4.39 -18.29 10.28
N ALA A 31 3.83 -17.18 10.79
CA ALA A 31 4.08 -15.84 10.29
C ALA A 31 5.55 -15.39 10.46
N ASP A 32 6.21 -15.86 11.49
CA ASP A 32 7.62 -15.53 11.75
C ASP A 32 8.53 -16.09 10.66
N THR A 33 8.36 -17.34 10.24
CA THR A 33 9.12 -17.93 9.13
C THR A 33 8.89 -17.19 7.82
N VAL A 34 7.65 -16.77 7.54
CA VAL A 34 7.35 -15.96 6.35
C VAL A 34 8.11 -14.64 6.39
N LEU A 35 8.11 -13.95 7.54
CA LEU A 35 8.81 -12.68 7.71
C LEU A 35 10.32 -12.85 7.62
N ASP A 36 10.89 -13.90 8.21
CA ASP A 36 12.33 -14.19 8.14
C ASP A 36 12.78 -14.37 6.69
N ALA A 37 12.02 -15.16 5.92
CA ALA A 37 12.30 -15.37 4.49
C ALA A 37 12.20 -14.06 3.67
N LEU A 38 11.17 -13.24 3.92
CA LEU A 38 11.02 -11.95 3.26
C LEU A 38 12.15 -10.99 3.64
N MET A 39 12.47 -10.87 4.92
CA MET A 39 13.55 -9.99 5.40
C MET A 39 14.92 -10.42 4.86
N GLU A 40 15.19 -11.72 4.77
CA GLU A 40 16.43 -12.22 4.16
C GLU A 40 16.52 -11.85 2.69
N PHE A 41 15.45 -12.09 1.93
CA PHE A 41 15.39 -11.79 0.49
C PHE A 41 15.55 -10.29 0.19
N PHE A 42 14.86 -9.43 0.94
CA PHE A 42 14.86 -7.99 0.70
C PHE A 42 15.94 -7.22 1.45
N ARG A 43 16.82 -7.88 2.18
CA ARG A 43 17.90 -7.24 2.94
C ARG A 43 18.75 -6.24 2.12
N PRO A 44 19.15 -6.53 0.87
CA PRO A 44 19.95 -5.60 0.06
C PRO A 44 19.13 -4.46 -0.55
N GLY A 45 17.80 -4.50 -0.41
CA GLY A 45 16.88 -3.53 -1.02
C GLY A 45 15.90 -2.90 -0.06
N LEU A 46 14.60 -3.07 -0.32
CA LEU A 46 13.52 -2.46 0.44
C LEU A 46 12.30 -3.38 0.47
N LEU A 47 11.92 -3.85 1.65
CA LEU A 47 10.65 -4.49 1.95
C LEU A 47 9.74 -3.47 2.63
N LEU A 48 8.51 -3.33 2.16
CA LEU A 48 7.51 -2.44 2.73
C LEU A 48 6.23 -3.22 3.05
N LEU A 49 5.72 -3.06 4.27
CA LEU A 49 4.39 -3.55 4.66
C LEU A 49 3.56 -2.40 5.24
N PRO A 50 2.32 -2.19 4.78
CA PRO A 50 1.46 -1.15 5.35
C PRO A 50 1.10 -1.49 6.80
N THR A 51 1.32 -0.53 7.71
CA THR A 51 1.05 -0.66 9.15
C THR A 51 -0.01 0.34 9.61
N HIS A 52 -1.12 0.37 8.88
CA HIS A 52 -2.19 1.34 9.09
C HIS A 52 -2.77 1.29 10.50
N THR A 53 -3.18 2.46 10.98
CA THR A 53 -3.77 2.68 12.31
C THR A 53 -5.11 3.42 12.25
N TRP A 54 -5.64 3.68 11.05
CA TRP A 54 -6.85 4.48 10.83
C TRP A 54 -8.09 3.99 11.59
N ARG A 55 -8.12 2.73 12.03
CA ARG A 55 -9.22 2.20 12.85
C ARG A 55 -9.16 2.71 14.29
N THR A 56 -7.96 2.95 14.83
CA THR A 56 -7.71 3.31 16.22
C THR A 56 -7.28 4.76 16.40
N ILE A 57 -6.60 5.35 15.42
CA ILE A 57 -6.14 6.74 15.45
C ILE A 57 -7.12 7.61 14.68
N ASN A 58 -7.80 8.48 15.39
CA ASN A 58 -8.87 9.35 14.89
C ASN A 58 -9.07 10.55 15.83
N ALA A 59 -10.09 11.37 15.63
CA ALA A 59 -10.34 12.56 16.44
C ALA A 59 -10.57 12.26 17.94
N ALA A 60 -11.10 11.08 18.28
CA ALA A 60 -11.29 10.67 19.69
C ALA A 60 -10.03 10.08 20.33
N ASN A 61 -9.13 9.54 19.52
CA ASN A 61 -7.81 9.01 19.94
C ASN A 61 -6.74 9.55 18.99
N PRO A 62 -6.28 10.80 19.16
CA PRO A 62 -5.52 11.52 18.14
C PRO A 62 -4.01 11.23 18.15
N VAL A 63 -3.49 10.42 19.07
CA VAL A 63 -2.05 10.20 19.24
C VAL A 63 -1.64 8.87 18.64
N PHE A 64 -0.79 8.94 17.63
CA PHE A 64 -0.07 7.81 17.06
C PHE A 64 1.34 7.77 17.65
N ASP A 65 1.69 6.68 18.29
CA ASP A 65 3.05 6.39 18.75
C ASP A 65 3.66 5.34 17.82
N VAL A 66 4.80 5.67 17.22
CA VAL A 66 5.45 4.82 16.21
C VAL A 66 5.82 3.44 16.74
N CYS A 67 6.18 3.36 18.03
CA CYS A 67 6.58 2.12 18.69
C CYS A 67 5.39 1.28 19.14
N THR A 68 4.39 1.92 19.76
CA THR A 68 3.35 1.22 20.53
C THR A 68 2.01 1.11 19.82
N SER A 69 1.65 2.01 18.90
CA SER A 69 0.36 1.98 18.21
C SER A 69 0.20 0.71 17.36
N PRO A 70 -0.79 -0.17 17.64
CA PRO A 70 -0.94 -1.42 16.91
C PRO A 70 -1.43 -1.21 15.48
N CYS A 71 -1.01 -2.08 14.57
CA CYS A 71 -1.46 -2.12 13.19
C CYS A 71 -2.85 -2.77 13.08
N CYS A 72 -3.73 -2.23 12.22
CA CYS A 72 -5.08 -2.75 12.01
C CYS A 72 -5.27 -3.53 10.69
N VAL A 73 -4.20 -3.80 9.93
CA VAL A 73 -4.29 -4.36 8.56
C VAL A 73 -3.61 -5.72 8.37
N GLY A 74 -3.44 -6.48 9.42
CA GLY A 74 -3.00 -7.88 9.33
C GLY A 74 -1.85 -8.25 10.25
N ILE A 75 -1.61 -9.56 10.37
CA ILE A 75 -0.62 -10.10 11.30
C ILE A 75 0.82 -9.86 10.83
N LEU A 76 1.12 -10.03 9.54
CA LEU A 76 2.48 -9.84 9.03
C LEU A 76 2.98 -8.41 9.23
N PRO A 77 2.22 -7.34 8.88
CA PRO A 77 2.60 -5.97 9.22
C PRO A 77 2.78 -5.71 10.71
N GLU A 78 1.90 -6.28 11.55
CA GLU A 78 1.97 -6.12 13.00
C GLU A 78 3.24 -6.74 13.59
N LEU A 79 3.61 -7.93 13.14
CA LEU A 79 4.84 -8.59 13.58
C LEU A 79 6.09 -7.93 12.99
N LEU A 80 6.06 -7.52 11.71
CA LEU A 80 7.21 -6.89 11.05
C LEU A 80 7.63 -5.62 11.78
N ARG A 81 6.67 -4.71 12.11
CA ARG A 81 6.99 -3.43 12.75
C ARG A 81 7.71 -3.55 14.10
N GLN A 82 7.63 -4.74 14.73
CA GLN A 82 8.26 -5.03 16.02
C GLN A 82 9.64 -5.70 15.87
N ARG A 83 10.06 -6.00 14.65
CA ARG A 83 11.33 -6.69 14.41
C ARG A 83 12.53 -5.75 14.47
N PRO A 84 13.69 -6.21 14.96
CA PRO A 84 14.93 -5.43 14.92
C PRO A 84 15.30 -4.99 13.51
N GLY A 85 15.75 -3.74 13.38
CA GLY A 85 16.16 -3.15 12.10
C GLY A 85 15.02 -2.71 11.19
N VAL A 86 13.78 -2.84 11.62
CA VAL A 86 12.61 -2.32 10.91
C VAL A 86 12.36 -0.88 11.33
N VAL A 87 12.08 -0.02 10.34
CA VAL A 87 11.70 1.37 10.52
C VAL A 87 10.22 1.51 10.23
N ARG A 88 9.49 2.27 11.03
CA ARG A 88 8.09 2.60 10.77
C ARG A 88 7.96 4.09 10.50
N SER A 89 7.23 4.46 9.44
CA SER A 89 7.01 5.87 9.11
C SER A 89 6.09 6.57 10.12
N LEU A 90 6.26 7.87 10.27
CA LEU A 90 5.53 8.70 11.25
C LEU A 90 4.15 9.16 10.77
N HIS A 91 3.63 8.60 9.68
CA HIS A 91 2.28 8.91 9.22
C HIS A 91 1.22 8.37 10.19
N PRO A 92 0.37 9.21 10.82
CA PRO A 92 -0.44 8.79 11.96
C PRO A 92 -1.52 7.75 11.62
N THR A 93 -2.01 7.70 10.39
CA THR A 93 -3.09 6.78 9.99
C THR A 93 -2.67 5.73 8.97
N HIS A 94 -1.72 6.06 8.08
CA HIS A 94 -1.28 5.20 6.97
C HIS A 94 0.22 4.94 7.02
N SER A 95 0.76 4.73 8.23
CA SER A 95 2.16 4.37 8.41
C SER A 95 2.53 3.09 7.65
N MET A 96 3.81 2.96 7.35
CA MET A 96 4.40 1.83 6.66
C MET A 96 5.63 1.35 7.42
N ALA A 97 5.76 0.04 7.61
CA ALA A 97 6.99 -0.57 8.10
C ALA A 97 7.91 -0.90 6.91
N GLY A 98 9.17 -0.53 7.03
CA GLY A 98 10.19 -0.77 6.04
C GLY A 98 11.40 -1.50 6.61
N TYR A 99 11.97 -2.43 5.83
CA TYR A 99 13.19 -3.15 6.14
C TYR A 99 14.13 -3.15 4.94
N GLY A 100 15.43 -3.14 5.21
CA GLY A 100 16.48 -3.13 4.20
C GLY A 100 17.23 -1.80 4.13
N GLN A 101 18.27 -1.74 3.30
CA GLN A 101 19.22 -0.62 3.30
C GLN A 101 18.60 0.74 3.00
N GLN A 102 17.48 0.79 2.26
CA GLN A 102 16.85 2.03 1.85
C GLN A 102 15.66 2.44 2.74
N ALA A 103 15.30 1.67 3.77
CA ALA A 103 14.08 1.86 4.54
C ALA A 103 14.02 3.24 5.22
N VAL A 104 15.08 3.67 5.89
CA VAL A 104 15.14 4.96 6.60
C VAL A 104 14.90 6.12 5.63
N SER A 105 15.67 6.20 4.55
CA SER A 105 15.57 7.30 3.58
C SER A 105 14.24 7.29 2.81
N TYR A 106 13.70 6.09 2.53
CA TYR A 106 12.43 5.97 1.82
C TYR A 106 11.24 6.41 2.67
N LEU A 107 11.25 6.14 3.97
CA LEU A 107 10.13 6.44 4.87
C LEU A 107 10.25 7.80 5.58
N ALA A 108 11.32 8.55 5.35
CA ALA A 108 11.51 9.87 5.92
C ALA A 108 10.51 10.91 5.37
N GLY A 109 10.08 11.84 6.23
CA GLY A 109 9.22 12.96 5.85
C GLY A 109 7.72 12.63 5.85
N GLU A 110 7.33 11.46 6.31
CA GLU A 110 5.91 11.05 6.36
C GLU A 110 5.14 11.76 7.50
N GLU A 111 5.81 12.30 8.51
CA GLU A 111 5.24 13.18 9.55
C GLU A 111 4.72 14.51 9.01
N LEU A 112 5.17 14.91 7.82
CA LEU A 112 4.74 16.13 7.14
C LEU A 112 3.54 15.95 6.22
N ARG A 113 3.07 14.70 6.06
CA ARG A 113 1.98 14.37 5.14
C ARG A 113 0.63 14.56 5.82
N ASN A 114 -0.31 15.21 5.11
CA ASN A 114 -1.62 15.60 5.63
C ASN A 114 -2.80 14.90 4.97
N THR A 115 -2.53 13.93 4.11
CA THR A 115 -3.51 13.00 3.50
C THR A 115 -2.97 11.59 3.54
N PRO A 116 -3.79 10.55 3.50
CA PRO A 116 -3.37 9.15 3.61
C PRO A 116 -2.30 8.72 2.60
N CYS A 117 -2.35 9.25 1.39
CA CYS A 117 -1.45 8.89 0.30
C CYS A 117 -0.94 10.13 -0.44
N THR A 118 -0.54 11.15 0.32
CA THR A 118 -0.08 12.45 -0.19
C THR A 118 0.89 12.30 -1.38
N PRO A 119 0.71 13.07 -2.47
CA PRO A 119 1.67 13.10 -3.57
C PRO A 119 3.10 13.35 -3.09
N GLY A 120 4.06 12.57 -3.60
CA GLY A 120 5.44 12.57 -3.13
C GLY A 120 5.67 11.86 -1.79
N GLY A 121 4.65 11.27 -1.17
CA GLY A 121 4.76 10.40 -0.01
C GLY A 121 5.22 8.97 -0.36
N CYS A 122 5.39 8.12 0.66
CA CYS A 122 5.93 6.77 0.48
C CYS A 122 5.07 5.86 -0.42
N TYR A 123 3.77 6.13 -0.53
CA TYR A 123 2.90 5.42 -1.47
C TYR A 123 3.19 5.86 -2.91
N ASP A 124 3.19 7.15 -3.18
CA ASP A 124 3.36 7.68 -4.53
C ASP A 124 4.76 7.43 -5.09
N ARG A 125 5.80 7.60 -4.29
CA ARG A 125 7.20 7.39 -4.71
C ARG A 125 7.51 5.97 -5.20
N LEU A 126 6.65 4.99 -4.90
CA LEU A 126 6.89 3.61 -5.31
C LEU A 126 7.03 3.46 -6.84
N LYS A 127 6.29 4.24 -7.63
CA LYS A 127 6.40 4.26 -9.10
C LYS A 127 7.75 4.78 -9.61
N ASP A 128 8.38 5.68 -8.84
CA ASP A 128 9.62 6.36 -9.25
C ASP A 128 10.87 5.54 -8.96
N VAL A 129 10.75 4.57 -8.07
CA VAL A 129 11.86 3.69 -7.67
C VAL A 129 11.79 2.29 -8.29
N GLY A 130 10.90 2.08 -9.28
CA GLY A 130 10.70 0.76 -9.90
C GLY A 130 10.10 -0.27 -8.95
N GLY A 131 9.33 0.21 -7.96
CA GLY A 131 8.74 -0.65 -6.94
C GLY A 131 7.68 -1.59 -7.49
N LYS A 132 7.56 -2.77 -6.87
CA LYS A 132 6.49 -3.74 -7.15
C LYS A 132 5.50 -3.78 -6.00
N ILE A 133 4.31 -4.30 -6.27
CA ILE A 133 3.28 -4.52 -5.26
C ILE A 133 2.83 -5.97 -5.38
N LEU A 134 2.99 -6.72 -4.29
CA LEU A 134 2.55 -8.12 -4.23
C LEU A 134 1.30 -8.24 -3.37
N LEU A 135 0.22 -8.67 -3.98
CA LEU A 135 -1.07 -8.94 -3.32
C LEU A 135 -1.15 -10.45 -3.04
N VAL A 136 -0.91 -10.87 -1.79
CA VAL A 136 -0.86 -12.28 -1.38
C VAL A 136 -2.20 -12.72 -0.83
N GLY A 137 -2.98 -13.46 -1.61
CA GLY A 137 -4.31 -13.93 -1.22
C GLY A 137 -5.31 -12.81 -0.93
N VAL A 138 -5.07 -11.63 -1.48
CA VAL A 138 -5.97 -10.47 -1.46
C VAL A 138 -6.07 -9.86 -2.86
N THR A 139 -7.08 -9.03 -3.08
CA THR A 139 -7.32 -8.36 -4.37
C THR A 139 -6.95 -6.88 -4.31
N HIS A 140 -7.16 -6.17 -5.41
CA HIS A 140 -6.99 -4.71 -5.47
C HIS A 140 -7.88 -3.95 -4.48
N ALA A 141 -8.95 -4.54 -3.93
CA ALA A 141 -9.72 -3.97 -2.82
C ALA A 141 -8.87 -3.65 -1.56
N ARG A 142 -7.67 -4.23 -1.45
CA ARG A 142 -6.71 -3.96 -0.36
C ARG A 142 -5.48 -3.20 -0.85
N ASN A 143 -5.46 -2.77 -2.11
CA ASN A 143 -4.33 -2.07 -2.69
C ASN A 143 -4.40 -0.56 -2.47
N THR A 144 -3.97 -0.11 -1.30
CA THR A 144 -3.91 1.31 -0.94
C THR A 144 -3.11 2.18 -1.92
N TYR A 145 -2.23 1.58 -2.73
CA TYR A 145 -1.50 2.32 -3.76
C TYR A 145 -2.42 3.01 -4.78
N ILE A 146 -3.60 2.44 -5.06
CA ILE A 146 -4.54 3.06 -6.00
C ILE A 146 -5.06 4.39 -5.44
N HIS A 147 -5.25 4.51 -4.12
CA HIS A 147 -5.57 5.80 -3.52
C HIS A 147 -4.49 6.86 -3.75
N SER A 148 -3.20 6.49 -3.77
CA SER A 148 -2.15 7.47 -4.09
C SER A 148 -2.23 7.96 -5.52
N ILE A 149 -2.67 7.10 -6.45
CA ILE A 149 -2.91 7.52 -7.83
C ILE A 149 -4.09 8.49 -7.90
N GLU A 150 -5.19 8.19 -7.21
CA GLU A 150 -6.35 9.10 -7.13
C GLU A 150 -5.96 10.46 -6.52
N GLU A 151 -5.14 10.49 -5.47
CA GLU A 151 -4.66 11.74 -4.86
C GLU A 151 -3.73 12.53 -5.81
N VAL A 152 -2.82 11.87 -6.52
CA VAL A 152 -1.95 12.52 -7.55
C VAL A 152 -2.79 13.10 -8.69
N LEU A 153 -3.83 12.38 -9.11
CA LEU A 153 -4.74 12.83 -10.17
C LEU A 153 -5.78 13.85 -9.67
N ASN A 154 -5.79 14.13 -8.37
CA ASN A 154 -6.74 15.01 -7.71
C ASN A 154 -8.21 14.64 -8.04
N VAL A 155 -8.51 13.34 -7.99
CA VAL A 155 -9.88 12.85 -8.24
C VAL A 155 -10.81 13.38 -7.15
N SER A 156 -11.94 13.95 -7.55
CA SER A 156 -12.91 14.57 -6.66
C SER A 156 -13.47 13.58 -5.62
N HIS A 157 -13.93 14.08 -4.49
CA HIS A 157 -14.65 13.30 -3.48
C HIS A 157 -13.89 12.07 -2.96
N ARG A 158 -12.57 12.19 -2.82
CA ARG A 158 -11.71 11.13 -2.24
C ARG A 158 -11.24 11.45 -0.84
N LEU A 159 -11.25 12.71 -0.45
CA LEU A 159 -10.77 13.18 0.85
C LEU A 159 -11.86 13.99 1.55
N ALA A 160 -11.95 13.83 2.88
CA ALA A 160 -12.85 14.64 3.71
C ALA A 160 -12.53 16.13 3.59
N ASP A 161 -13.56 16.98 3.62
CA ASP A 161 -13.39 18.43 3.51
C ASP A 161 -12.68 19.02 4.73
N GLN A 162 -13.02 18.51 5.91
CA GLN A 162 -12.49 19.01 7.17
C GLN A 162 -11.36 18.10 7.69
N PRO A 163 -10.17 18.65 7.95
CA PRO A 163 -9.10 17.89 8.56
C PRO A 163 -9.34 17.66 10.06
N ILE A 164 -8.80 16.57 10.58
CA ILE A 164 -8.72 16.31 12.03
C ILE A 164 -7.28 16.55 12.50
N LYS A 165 -7.15 17.06 13.73
CA LYS A 165 -5.85 17.27 14.37
C LYS A 165 -5.36 15.93 14.93
N LEU A 166 -4.21 15.45 14.45
CA LEU A 166 -3.53 14.25 14.94
C LEU A 166 -2.10 14.59 15.38
N GLN A 167 -1.50 13.70 16.15
CA GLN A 167 -0.13 13.81 16.61
C GLN A 167 0.59 12.48 16.36
N SER A 168 1.81 12.55 15.84
CA SER A 168 2.73 11.42 15.75
C SER A 168 3.85 11.60 16.77
N VAL A 169 4.15 10.54 17.52
CA VAL A 169 5.25 10.49 18.48
C VAL A 169 6.34 9.58 17.92
N ASP A 170 7.55 10.12 17.80
CA ASP A 170 8.72 9.40 17.30
C ASP A 170 9.39 8.56 18.40
N THR A 171 10.39 7.77 18.03
CA THR A 171 11.18 6.90 18.91
C THR A 171 11.97 7.64 19.99
N ASP A 172 12.30 8.90 19.76
CA ASP A 172 12.97 9.78 20.73
C ASP A 172 11.99 10.57 21.63
N GLY A 173 10.68 10.34 21.46
CA GLY A 173 9.62 11.04 22.17
C GLY A 173 9.23 12.40 21.58
N SER A 174 9.87 12.84 20.49
CA SER A 174 9.46 14.05 19.79
C SER A 174 8.07 13.89 19.19
N ALA A 175 7.30 14.97 19.16
CA ALA A 175 5.90 14.94 18.75
C ALA A 175 5.64 15.90 17.57
N HIS A 176 5.03 15.38 16.53
CA HIS A 176 4.68 16.09 15.30
C HIS A 176 3.16 16.24 15.19
N THR A 177 2.66 17.44 15.05
CA THR A 177 1.23 17.71 14.85
C THR A 177 0.93 17.85 13.38
N VAL A 178 -0.11 17.13 12.91
CA VAL A 178 -0.61 17.22 11.54
C VAL A 178 -2.12 17.41 11.54
N TYR A 179 -2.63 18.20 10.59
CA TYR A 179 -4.06 18.35 10.32
C TYR A 179 -4.40 17.43 9.14
N MET A 180 -4.86 16.21 9.47
CA MET A 180 -5.03 15.11 8.54
C MET A 180 -6.42 15.12 7.92
N ARG A 181 -6.50 15.13 6.60
CA ARG A 181 -7.70 14.75 5.86
C ARG A 181 -7.66 13.22 5.68
N TYR A 182 -8.77 12.55 5.84
CA TYR A 182 -8.88 11.10 5.67
C TYR A 182 -9.61 10.74 4.37
N HIS A 183 -9.45 9.53 3.87
CA HIS A 183 -10.22 9.05 2.73
C HIS A 183 -11.70 9.00 3.10
N TYR A 184 -12.53 9.64 2.31
CA TYR A 184 -13.96 9.71 2.54
C TYR A 184 -14.71 9.95 1.22
N ASN A 185 -15.79 9.22 1.03
CA ASN A 185 -16.77 9.47 -0.02
C ASN A 185 -18.16 9.23 0.57
N ALA A 186 -19.06 10.19 0.45
CA ALA A 186 -20.39 10.12 1.04
C ALA A 186 -21.29 9.08 0.35
N GLN A 187 -21.10 8.85 -0.95
CA GLN A 187 -21.87 7.90 -1.76
C GLN A 187 -21.29 6.47 -1.65
N GLN A 188 -19.98 6.34 -1.50
CA GLN A 188 -19.28 5.06 -1.45
C GLN A 188 -18.24 5.05 -0.31
N PRO A 189 -18.68 4.74 0.93
CA PRO A 189 -17.78 4.73 2.10
C PRO A 189 -16.63 3.72 2.01
N HIS A 190 -16.77 2.69 1.18
CA HIS A 190 -15.81 1.60 0.98
C HIS A 190 -15.23 1.60 -0.44
N ILE A 191 -14.86 2.78 -0.94
CA ILE A 191 -14.39 2.97 -2.32
C ILE A 191 -13.30 2.00 -2.75
N SER A 192 -12.41 1.58 -1.83
CA SER A 192 -11.34 0.62 -2.13
C SER A 192 -11.85 -0.74 -2.58
N GLU A 193 -13.09 -1.12 -2.23
CA GLU A 193 -13.69 -2.38 -2.69
C GLU A 193 -13.93 -2.34 -4.20
N ASP A 194 -14.16 -1.17 -4.77
CA ASP A 194 -14.37 -0.96 -6.20
C ASP A 194 -13.08 -1.01 -7.03
N PHE A 195 -11.91 -0.95 -6.41
CA PHE A 195 -10.63 -1.05 -7.12
C PHE A 195 -10.43 -2.38 -7.85
N VAL A 196 -11.19 -3.41 -7.49
CA VAL A 196 -11.20 -4.68 -8.24
C VAL A 196 -11.64 -4.52 -9.69
N LYS A 197 -12.40 -3.46 -10.01
CA LYS A 197 -12.84 -3.13 -11.37
C LYS A 197 -11.68 -2.82 -12.32
N LEU A 198 -10.51 -2.42 -11.78
CA LEU A 198 -9.29 -2.15 -12.55
C LEU A 198 -8.45 -3.41 -12.80
N THR A 199 -8.76 -4.54 -12.16
CA THR A 199 -7.92 -5.76 -12.21
C THR A 199 -7.66 -6.21 -13.64
N GLN A 200 -8.71 -6.29 -14.46
CA GLN A 200 -8.56 -6.76 -15.84
C GLN A 200 -7.74 -5.79 -16.69
N ALA A 201 -7.94 -4.48 -16.53
CA ALA A 201 -7.13 -3.48 -17.21
C ALA A 201 -5.63 -3.63 -16.88
N TYR A 202 -5.29 -3.87 -15.62
CA TYR A 202 -3.88 -4.07 -15.23
C TYR A 202 -3.27 -5.33 -15.85
N LEU A 203 -4.03 -6.42 -15.91
CA LEU A 203 -3.58 -7.67 -16.53
C LEU A 203 -3.40 -7.52 -18.05
N ASP A 204 -4.40 -6.99 -18.73
CA ASP A 204 -4.41 -6.83 -20.20
C ASP A 204 -3.31 -5.85 -20.68
N CYS A 205 -3.06 -4.79 -19.91
CA CYS A 205 -2.03 -3.81 -20.22
C CYS A 205 -0.61 -4.22 -19.79
N GLY A 206 -0.42 -5.39 -19.16
CA GLY A 206 0.88 -5.85 -18.70
C GLY A 206 1.41 -5.17 -17.43
N ALA A 207 0.57 -4.39 -16.72
CA ALA A 207 0.92 -3.73 -15.47
C ALA A 207 0.87 -4.68 -14.26
N ALA A 208 0.21 -5.83 -14.40
CA ALA A 208 0.10 -6.86 -13.39
C ALA A 208 0.14 -8.25 -14.00
N GLN A 209 0.52 -9.24 -13.19
CA GLN A 209 0.46 -10.66 -13.56
C GLN A 209 0.02 -11.51 -12.38
N ASN A 210 -0.68 -12.61 -12.69
CA ASN A 210 -1.04 -13.60 -11.70
C ASN A 210 0.16 -14.45 -11.34
N THR A 211 0.34 -14.74 -10.04
CA THR A 211 1.42 -15.56 -9.51
C THR A 211 0.96 -16.32 -8.26
N ARG A 212 1.85 -16.99 -7.56
CA ARG A 212 1.53 -17.75 -6.34
C ARG A 212 2.60 -17.52 -5.26
N PHE A 213 2.14 -17.56 -4.01
CA PHE A 213 3.01 -17.53 -2.84
C PHE A 213 2.49 -18.59 -1.84
N GLY A 214 3.18 -19.72 -1.73
CA GLY A 214 2.62 -20.91 -1.07
C GLY A 214 1.34 -21.36 -1.76
N ALA A 215 0.27 -21.59 -1.00
CA ALA A 215 -1.05 -21.91 -1.53
C ALA A 215 -1.82 -20.67 -2.03
N ALA A 216 -1.38 -19.46 -1.69
CA ALA A 216 -2.09 -18.23 -2.06
C ALA A 216 -2.00 -17.94 -3.56
N SER A 217 -3.13 -17.60 -4.17
CA SER A 217 -3.17 -16.88 -5.44
C SER A 217 -2.74 -15.45 -5.20
N CYS A 218 -1.84 -14.93 -6.03
CA CYS A 218 -1.24 -13.60 -5.87
C CYS A 218 -1.35 -12.80 -7.16
N ILE A 219 -1.30 -11.49 -7.02
CA ILE A 219 -1.14 -10.56 -8.13
C ILE A 219 0.16 -9.78 -7.88
N LEU A 220 1.11 -9.88 -8.80
CA LEU A 220 2.33 -9.08 -8.80
C LEU A 220 2.14 -7.92 -9.76
N CYS A 221 2.31 -6.69 -9.24
CA CYS A 221 2.04 -5.46 -9.98
C CYS A 221 3.31 -4.62 -10.11
N ASP A 222 3.45 -3.97 -11.24
CA ASP A 222 4.41 -2.88 -11.44
C ASP A 222 3.77 -1.55 -10.99
N ALA A 223 4.37 -0.83 -10.04
CA ALA A 223 3.77 0.40 -9.52
C ALA A 223 3.64 1.49 -10.57
N ALA A 224 4.67 1.67 -11.42
CA ALA A 224 4.61 2.64 -12.52
C ALA A 224 3.58 2.24 -13.58
N GLY A 225 3.46 0.93 -13.86
CA GLY A 225 2.44 0.39 -14.76
C GLY A 225 1.03 0.64 -14.22
N LEU A 226 0.77 0.32 -12.95
CA LEU A 226 -0.52 0.62 -12.33
C LEU A 226 -0.87 2.11 -12.43
N PHE A 227 0.10 2.99 -12.16
CA PHE A 227 -0.09 4.43 -12.30
C PHE A 227 -0.50 4.83 -13.72
N ARG A 228 0.23 4.35 -14.75
CA ARG A 228 -0.05 4.66 -16.15
C ARG A 228 -1.43 4.17 -16.59
N VAL A 229 -1.78 2.92 -16.27
CA VAL A 229 -3.09 2.33 -16.62
C VAL A 229 -4.22 3.06 -15.91
N THR A 230 -4.12 3.28 -14.60
CA THR A 230 -5.16 4.00 -13.84
C THR A 230 -5.39 5.39 -14.41
N ARG A 231 -4.31 6.16 -14.64
CA ARG A 231 -4.41 7.50 -15.25
C ARG A 231 -5.10 7.46 -16.60
N HIS A 232 -4.77 6.47 -17.44
CA HIS A 232 -5.38 6.31 -18.76
C HIS A 232 -6.89 6.00 -18.64
N VAL A 233 -7.24 5.05 -17.81
CA VAL A 233 -8.64 4.63 -17.60
C VAL A 233 -9.50 5.74 -17.01
N LEU A 234 -8.95 6.54 -16.10
CA LEU A 234 -9.67 7.63 -15.43
C LEU A 234 -9.73 8.92 -16.24
N ALA A 235 -8.88 9.10 -17.27
CA ALA A 235 -8.81 10.37 -18.01
C ALA A 235 -10.14 10.83 -18.61
N PRO A 236 -10.99 9.95 -19.21
CA PRO A 236 -12.28 10.36 -19.75
C PRO A 236 -13.37 10.58 -18.69
N ASP A 237 -13.28 9.88 -17.53
CA ASP A 237 -14.24 9.96 -16.42
C ASP A 237 -13.53 9.54 -15.14
N PRO A 238 -13.06 10.49 -14.33
CA PRO A 238 -12.36 10.23 -13.08
C PRO A 238 -13.19 9.50 -12.01
N GLU A 239 -14.52 9.58 -12.09
CA GLU A 239 -15.44 8.97 -11.14
C GLU A 239 -15.87 7.54 -11.53
N CYS A 240 -15.45 7.01 -12.68
CA CYS A 240 -15.94 5.74 -13.21
C CYS A 240 -15.71 4.54 -12.27
N ILE A 241 -14.71 4.58 -11.41
CA ILE A 241 -14.50 3.54 -10.39
C ILE A 241 -15.70 3.45 -9.44
N VAL A 242 -16.26 4.61 -9.04
CA VAL A 242 -17.36 4.69 -8.08
C VAL A 242 -18.72 4.58 -8.77
N THR A 243 -18.90 5.29 -9.87
CA THR A 243 -20.20 5.49 -10.51
C THR A 243 -20.61 4.36 -11.44
N ALA A 244 -19.64 3.71 -12.09
CA ALA A 244 -19.93 2.64 -13.03
C ALA A 244 -20.00 1.26 -12.36
N PRO A 245 -20.90 0.36 -12.75
CA PRO A 245 -20.96 -1.01 -12.23
C PRO A 245 -19.71 -1.81 -12.62
N SER A 246 -19.14 -1.53 -13.79
CA SER A 246 -17.87 -2.09 -14.29
C SER A 246 -17.19 -1.07 -15.21
N ILE A 247 -15.89 -1.24 -15.41
CA ILE A 247 -15.13 -0.43 -16.37
C ILE A 247 -15.06 -1.24 -17.67
N PRO A 248 -15.55 -0.72 -18.80
CA PRO A 248 -15.58 -1.45 -20.05
C PRO A 248 -14.19 -1.58 -20.67
N PRO A 249 -13.86 -2.72 -21.36
CA PRO A 249 -12.53 -2.98 -21.93
C PRO A 249 -12.06 -1.95 -22.94
N GLU A 250 -12.96 -1.24 -23.60
CA GLU A 250 -12.64 -0.16 -24.53
C GLU A 250 -11.85 0.98 -23.87
N ARG A 251 -11.94 1.11 -22.55
CA ARG A 251 -11.19 2.12 -21.77
C ARG A 251 -9.66 1.91 -21.81
N TRP A 252 -9.21 0.67 -22.07
CA TRP A 252 -7.78 0.37 -22.14
C TRP A 252 -7.37 -0.40 -23.41
N ALA A 253 -8.28 -0.59 -24.37
CA ALA A 253 -7.98 -1.29 -25.60
C ALA A 253 -6.79 -0.64 -26.33
N GLY A 254 -5.76 -1.45 -26.63
CA GLY A 254 -4.54 -0.97 -27.30
C GLY A 254 -3.56 -0.19 -26.41
N PHE A 255 -3.85 -0.01 -25.11
CA PHE A 255 -2.91 0.60 -24.17
C PHE A 255 -1.93 -0.45 -23.60
N HIS A 256 -0.65 -0.11 -23.55
CA HIS A 256 0.40 -0.93 -22.94
C HIS A 256 1.10 -0.13 -21.83
N ALA A 257 1.27 -0.76 -20.67
CA ALA A 257 1.85 -0.13 -19.48
C ALA A 257 3.39 -0.17 -19.48
#